data_accbedf4bc7a5e7fd8738e23657fe452
#
_entry.id   accbedf4bc7a5e7fd8738e23657fe452
#
_cell.length_a   1.000
_cell.length_b   1.000
_cell.length_c   1.000
_cell.angle_alpha   90.00
_cell.angle_beta   90.00
_cell.angle_gamma   90.00
#
_symmetry.space_group_name_H-M   'P 1'
#
loop_
_entity.id
_entity.type
_entity.pdbx_description
1 polymer ?
#
loop_
_entity_poly.entity_id
_entity_poly.type
_entity_poly.pdbx_seq_one_letter_code
_entity_poly.pdbx_strand_id
1 'polypeptide(L)'
;MKVNLKRAAISGIIGEIAYFISMMLFLITHTNFALTLWESMTVIGAIVMLIAFLVIADEFKIKPLLRRLMTISLSGTVFLTSVAHCTSIGVIRKLESQGTTVPDYFKIGAFPSIEMTIDYVAWGFFMGADFITLFLGIKDKAIRIFSVTCGILCLCGFIGSFFSDSLWYIAPLGYGIGFLIMCIFILKRKEAK
;
A
#
# COMPACT_ATOMS: atom_id res chain seq x y z
N MET A 1 10.80 14.73 -17.27
CA MET A 1 11.35 15.17 -15.96
C MET A 1 11.84 13.94 -15.21
N LYS A 2 13.16 13.75 -15.03
CA LYS A 2 13.68 12.62 -14.24
C LYS A 2 13.41 12.91 -12.77
N VAL A 3 12.48 12.20 -12.16
CA VAL A 3 12.31 12.22 -10.71
C VAL A 3 13.53 11.51 -10.10
N ASN A 4 14.28 12.21 -9.27
CA ASN A 4 15.45 11.68 -8.61
C ASN A 4 15.03 10.60 -7.60
N LEU A 5 15.76 9.48 -7.52
CA LEU A 5 15.54 8.39 -6.57
C LEU A 5 15.38 8.88 -5.12
N LYS A 6 16.20 9.85 -4.70
CA LYS A 6 16.07 10.46 -3.37
C LYS A 6 14.74 11.18 -3.15
N ARG A 7 14.24 11.90 -4.17
CA ARG A 7 12.92 12.57 -4.09
C ARG A 7 11.80 11.55 -4.00
N ALA A 8 11.88 10.47 -4.76
CA ALA A 8 10.89 9.38 -4.68
C ALA A 8 10.90 8.74 -3.29
N ALA A 9 12.07 8.46 -2.72
CA ALA A 9 12.19 7.91 -1.38
C ALA A 9 11.66 8.89 -0.29
N ILE A 10 11.96 10.19 -0.40
CA ILE A 10 11.41 11.22 0.51
C ILE A 10 9.88 11.27 0.40
N SER A 11 9.33 11.28 -0.82
CA SER A 11 7.87 11.27 -1.02
C SER A 11 7.23 10.02 -0.42
N GLY A 12 7.87 8.84 -0.58
CA GLY A 12 7.42 7.61 0.06
C GLY A 12 7.39 7.73 1.59
N ILE A 13 8.46 8.25 2.20
CA ILE A 13 8.52 8.46 3.66
C ILE A 13 7.43 9.42 4.13
N ILE A 14 7.26 10.55 3.44
CA ILE A 14 6.22 11.53 3.79
C ILE A 14 4.83 10.91 3.67
N GLY A 15 4.57 10.16 2.58
CA GLY A 15 3.30 9.47 2.38
C GLY A 15 2.98 8.47 3.49
N GLU A 16 3.94 7.62 3.85
CA GLU A 16 3.79 6.65 4.93
C GLU A 16 3.58 7.31 6.30
N ILE A 17 4.34 8.37 6.62
CA ILE A 17 4.17 9.10 7.88
C ILE A 17 2.77 9.74 7.93
N ALA A 18 2.32 10.36 6.84
CA ALA A 18 0.99 10.96 6.77
C ALA A 18 -0.12 9.92 6.93
N TYR A 19 0.03 8.75 6.30
CA TYR A 19 -0.86 7.60 6.48
C TYR A 19 -0.91 7.15 7.95
N PHE A 20 0.24 6.92 8.59
CA PHE A 20 0.28 6.51 9.99
C PHE A 20 -0.31 7.56 10.94
N ILE A 21 -0.05 8.85 10.70
CA ILE A 21 -0.64 9.93 11.51
C ILE A 21 -2.17 9.93 11.37
N SER A 22 -2.69 9.81 10.16
CA SER A 22 -4.14 9.79 9.91
C SER A 22 -4.81 8.55 10.51
N MET A 23 -4.16 7.39 10.43
CA MET A 23 -4.60 6.16 11.09
C MET A 23 -4.65 6.31 12.61
N MET A 24 -3.58 6.82 13.22
CA MET A 24 -3.52 7.05 14.66
C MET A 24 -4.57 8.06 15.12
N LEU A 25 -4.80 9.12 14.35
CA LEU A 25 -5.86 10.08 14.63
C LEU A 25 -7.23 9.39 14.66
N PHE A 26 -7.52 8.52 13.70
CA PHE A 26 -8.76 7.75 13.71
C PHE A 26 -8.86 6.81 14.91
N LEU A 27 -7.79 6.06 15.23
CA LEU A 27 -7.78 5.12 16.36
C LEU A 27 -7.98 5.82 17.72
N ILE A 28 -7.58 7.09 17.84
CA ILE A 28 -7.74 7.87 19.08
C ILE A 28 -9.12 8.55 19.14
N THR A 29 -9.59 9.12 18.02
CA THR A 29 -10.78 9.98 18.04
C THR A 29 -12.05 9.27 17.63
N HIS A 30 -11.96 8.18 16.89
CA HIS A 30 -13.09 7.43 16.31
C HIS A 30 -14.09 8.31 15.55
N THR A 31 -13.64 9.46 15.00
CA THR A 31 -14.50 10.39 14.27
C THR A 31 -14.59 10.04 12.80
N ASN A 32 -15.73 10.33 12.16
CA ASN A 32 -15.93 10.17 10.72
C ASN A 32 -14.93 11.02 9.90
N PHE A 33 -14.54 12.18 10.42
CA PHE A 33 -13.51 13.03 9.78
C PHE A 33 -12.16 12.33 9.75
N ALA A 34 -11.72 11.80 10.89
CA ALA A 34 -10.43 11.09 10.99
C ALA A 34 -10.42 9.82 10.13
N LEU A 35 -11.53 9.08 10.08
CA LEU A 35 -11.69 7.94 9.19
C LEU A 35 -11.58 8.36 7.72
N THR A 36 -12.28 9.45 7.31
CA THR A 36 -12.19 9.98 5.94
C THR A 36 -10.77 10.38 5.59
N LEU A 37 -10.06 11.02 6.52
CA LEU A 37 -8.68 11.42 6.32
C LEU A 37 -7.78 10.21 6.13
N TRP A 38 -7.90 9.19 6.98
CA TRP A 38 -7.12 7.95 6.87
C TRP A 38 -7.38 7.24 5.54
N GLU A 39 -8.64 7.02 5.15
CA GLU A 39 -8.99 6.40 3.86
C GLU A 39 -8.49 7.21 2.66
N SER A 40 -8.58 8.55 2.73
CA SER A 40 -8.03 9.42 1.68
C SER A 40 -6.51 9.30 1.59
N MET A 41 -5.82 9.20 2.74
CA MET A 41 -4.37 8.99 2.78
C MET A 41 -3.97 7.60 2.27
N THR A 42 -4.82 6.58 2.42
CA THR A 42 -4.59 5.25 1.83
C THR A 42 -4.57 5.33 0.31
N VAL A 43 -5.53 6.02 -0.31
CA VAL A 43 -5.56 6.23 -1.77
C VAL A 43 -4.35 7.05 -2.25
N ILE A 44 -4.04 8.15 -1.58
CA ILE A 44 -2.88 8.98 -1.91
C ILE A 44 -1.58 8.19 -1.75
N GLY A 45 -1.46 7.42 -0.67
CA GLY A 45 -0.32 6.55 -0.40
C GLY A 45 -0.08 5.52 -1.51
N ALA A 46 -1.14 4.88 -2.01
CA ALA A 46 -1.05 3.95 -3.12
C ALA A 46 -0.47 4.62 -4.39
N ILE A 47 -0.88 5.86 -4.70
CA ILE A 47 -0.34 6.63 -5.83
C ILE A 47 1.13 6.98 -5.60
N VAL A 48 1.48 7.42 -4.40
CA VAL A 48 2.87 7.77 -4.03
C VAL A 48 3.77 6.55 -4.13
N MET A 49 3.31 5.39 -3.65
CA MET A 49 4.04 4.12 -3.78
C MET A 49 4.23 3.72 -5.25
N LEU A 50 3.19 3.81 -6.09
CA LEU A 50 3.30 3.53 -7.52
C LEU A 50 4.43 4.36 -8.15
N ILE A 51 4.45 5.67 -7.90
CA ILE A 51 5.49 6.56 -8.43
C ILE A 51 6.87 6.16 -7.89
N ALA A 52 7.00 5.90 -6.59
CA ALA A 52 8.25 5.55 -5.96
C ALA A 52 8.82 4.23 -6.52
N PHE A 53 8.01 3.19 -6.64
CA PHE A 53 8.42 1.90 -7.20
C PHE A 53 8.87 2.01 -8.66
N LEU A 54 8.16 2.78 -9.49
CA LEU A 54 8.56 2.99 -10.89
C LEU A 54 9.89 3.74 -11.00
N VAL A 55 10.13 4.74 -10.14
CA VAL A 55 11.43 5.45 -10.08
C VAL A 55 12.54 4.50 -9.61
N ILE A 56 12.28 3.68 -8.60
CA ILE A 56 13.23 2.64 -8.14
C ILE A 56 13.53 1.67 -9.29
N ALA A 57 12.51 1.19 -10.00
CA ALA A 57 12.68 0.29 -11.13
C ALA A 57 13.55 0.89 -12.25
N ASP A 58 13.36 2.17 -12.56
CA ASP A 58 14.13 2.87 -13.59
C ASP A 58 15.58 3.09 -13.15
N GLU A 59 15.83 3.49 -11.91
CA GLU A 59 17.17 3.73 -11.38
C GLU A 59 18.01 2.45 -11.32
N PHE A 60 17.39 1.34 -10.91
CA PHE A 60 18.05 0.04 -10.85
C PHE A 60 18.05 -0.71 -12.20
N LYS A 61 17.55 -0.08 -13.27
CA LYS A 61 17.51 -0.63 -14.62
C LYS A 61 16.89 -2.03 -14.67
N ILE A 62 15.74 -2.18 -14.00
CA ILE A 62 15.00 -3.44 -14.00
C ILE A 62 14.58 -3.81 -15.42
N LYS A 63 14.66 -5.10 -15.75
CA LYS A 63 14.32 -5.61 -17.09
C LYS A 63 12.92 -5.16 -17.52
N PRO A 64 12.71 -4.81 -18.81
CA PRO A 64 11.44 -4.27 -19.30
C PRO A 64 10.21 -5.14 -18.97
N LEU A 65 10.34 -6.46 -19.02
CA LEU A 65 9.24 -7.37 -18.66
C LEU A 65 8.84 -7.22 -17.18
N LEU A 66 9.80 -7.25 -16.27
CA LEU A 66 9.55 -7.08 -14.84
C LEU A 66 8.96 -5.70 -14.53
N ARG A 67 9.48 -4.65 -15.19
CA ARG A 67 8.94 -3.31 -15.06
C ARG A 67 7.47 -3.21 -15.51
N ARG A 68 7.10 -3.90 -16.61
CA ARG A 68 5.69 -3.97 -17.06
C ARG A 68 4.82 -4.70 -16.04
N LEU A 69 5.28 -5.82 -15.49
CA LEU A 69 4.57 -6.56 -14.44
C LEU A 69 4.34 -5.67 -13.20
N MET A 70 5.37 -4.96 -12.74
CA MET A 70 5.25 -3.98 -11.66
C MET A 70 4.21 -2.91 -11.99
N THR A 71 4.23 -2.33 -13.20
CA THR A 71 3.26 -1.30 -13.60
C THR A 71 1.83 -1.84 -13.53
N ILE A 72 1.59 -3.06 -14.01
CA ILE A 72 0.26 -3.69 -13.99
C ILE A 72 -0.19 -3.93 -12.54
N SER A 73 0.65 -4.53 -11.71
CA SER A 73 0.35 -4.79 -10.30
C SER A 73 0.09 -3.51 -9.51
N LEU A 74 0.99 -2.52 -9.60
CA LEU A 74 0.83 -1.23 -8.91
C LEU A 74 -0.43 -0.49 -9.36
N SER A 75 -0.76 -0.54 -10.67
CA SER A 75 -2.03 0.01 -11.16
C SER A 75 -3.23 -0.72 -10.58
N GLY A 76 -3.13 -2.05 -10.42
CA GLY A 76 -4.13 -2.86 -9.74
C GLY A 76 -4.31 -2.44 -8.28
N THR A 77 -3.21 -2.25 -7.53
CA THR A 77 -3.24 -1.75 -6.16
C THR A 77 -3.95 -0.39 -6.10
N VAL A 78 -3.52 0.59 -6.90
CA VAL A 78 -4.13 1.94 -6.91
C VAL A 78 -5.61 1.89 -7.26
N PHE A 79 -5.97 1.12 -8.29
CA PHE A 79 -7.35 1.02 -8.74
C PHE A 79 -8.27 0.40 -7.67
N LEU A 80 -7.90 -0.76 -7.14
CA LEU A 80 -8.71 -1.47 -6.15
C LEU A 80 -8.81 -0.69 -4.84
N THR A 81 -7.70 -0.13 -4.35
CA THR A 81 -7.70 0.76 -3.18
C THR A 81 -8.62 1.96 -3.39
N SER A 82 -8.57 2.59 -4.58
CA SER A 82 -9.46 3.71 -4.90
C SER A 82 -10.92 3.27 -4.92
N VAL A 83 -11.24 2.10 -5.49
CA VAL A 83 -12.61 1.57 -5.51
C VAL A 83 -13.11 1.35 -4.09
N ALA A 84 -12.37 0.63 -3.24
CA ALA A 84 -12.79 0.35 -1.87
C ALA A 84 -13.01 1.64 -1.06
N HIS A 85 -12.01 2.49 -0.98
CA HIS A 85 -12.07 3.68 -0.12
C HIS A 85 -12.98 4.79 -0.67
N CYS A 86 -13.03 5.01 -1.99
CA CYS A 86 -13.97 5.97 -2.56
C CYS A 86 -15.44 5.50 -2.42
N THR A 87 -15.70 4.20 -2.50
CA THR A 87 -17.04 3.65 -2.23
C THR A 87 -17.41 3.85 -0.76
N SER A 88 -16.52 3.54 0.17
CA SER A 88 -16.72 3.79 1.59
C SER A 88 -17.06 5.26 1.87
N ILE A 89 -16.23 6.20 1.38
CA ILE A 89 -16.42 7.64 1.62
C ILE A 89 -17.67 8.18 0.88
N GLY A 90 -17.79 7.87 -0.41
CA GLY A 90 -18.74 8.53 -1.30
C GLY A 90 -20.14 7.91 -1.29
N VAL A 91 -20.27 6.65 -0.93
CA VAL A 91 -21.53 5.90 -0.97
C VAL A 91 -21.94 5.45 0.42
N ILE A 92 -21.15 4.61 1.07
CA ILE A 92 -21.55 3.93 2.31
C ILE A 92 -21.84 4.93 3.41
N ARG A 93 -20.89 5.81 3.73
CA ARG A 93 -21.09 6.83 4.79
C ARG A 93 -22.16 7.86 4.44
N LYS A 94 -22.35 8.15 3.16
CA LYS A 94 -23.44 9.04 2.75
C LYS A 94 -24.81 8.42 3.00
N LEU A 95 -24.98 7.14 2.69
CA LEU A 95 -26.21 6.39 3.00
C LEU A 95 -26.45 6.35 4.52
N GLU A 96 -25.43 6.04 5.31
CA GLU A 96 -25.54 6.03 6.78
C GLU A 96 -25.89 7.41 7.34
N SER A 97 -25.33 8.49 6.80
CA SER A 97 -25.67 9.86 7.23
C SER A 97 -27.11 10.27 6.89
N GLN A 98 -27.73 9.60 5.92
CA GLN A 98 -29.15 9.75 5.54
C GLN A 98 -30.09 8.83 6.34
N GLY A 99 -29.57 8.08 7.32
CA GLY A 99 -30.33 7.14 8.14
C GLY A 99 -30.58 5.78 7.49
N THR A 100 -29.94 5.48 6.36
CA THR A 100 -30.05 4.18 5.71
C THR A 100 -29.14 3.18 6.43
N THR A 101 -29.70 2.04 6.85
CA THR A 101 -28.90 0.95 7.42
C THR A 101 -28.15 0.24 6.28
N VAL A 102 -26.82 0.31 6.32
CA VAL A 102 -25.95 -0.40 5.39
C VAL A 102 -25.47 -1.69 6.04
N PRO A 103 -25.64 -2.86 5.39
CA PRO A 103 -25.15 -4.12 5.93
C PRO A 103 -23.62 -4.10 6.14
N ASP A 104 -23.15 -4.74 7.21
CA ASP A 104 -21.74 -4.70 7.61
C ASP A 104 -20.81 -5.29 6.54
N TYR A 105 -21.27 -6.27 5.75
CA TYR A 105 -20.47 -6.83 4.67
C TYR A 105 -20.15 -5.86 3.51
N PHE A 106 -20.67 -4.63 3.53
CA PHE A 106 -20.27 -3.53 2.65
C PHE A 106 -19.36 -2.50 3.34
N LYS A 107 -19.00 -2.67 4.60
CA LYS A 107 -18.27 -1.65 5.35
C LYS A 107 -16.79 -1.98 5.44
N ILE A 108 -15.95 -0.98 5.24
CA ILE A 108 -14.53 -1.06 5.59
C ILE A 108 -14.40 -1.28 7.10
N GLY A 109 -13.49 -2.17 7.48
CA GLY A 109 -13.25 -2.54 8.88
C GLY A 109 -14.18 -3.60 9.44
N ALA A 110 -15.25 -4.00 8.72
CA ALA A 110 -16.05 -5.17 9.07
C ALA A 110 -15.44 -6.46 8.53
N PHE A 111 -15.75 -7.61 9.17
CA PHE A 111 -15.30 -8.91 8.69
C PHE A 111 -16.42 -9.95 8.87
N PRO A 112 -16.82 -10.68 7.81
CA PRO A 112 -16.37 -10.54 6.41
C PRO A 112 -16.94 -9.28 5.73
N SER A 113 -16.16 -8.69 4.81
CA SER A 113 -16.57 -7.52 4.04
C SER A 113 -16.07 -7.57 2.61
N ILE A 114 -16.90 -7.11 1.67
CA ILE A 114 -16.54 -6.99 0.25
C ILE A 114 -15.44 -5.94 0.08
N GLU A 115 -15.57 -4.78 0.73
CA GLU A 115 -14.58 -3.71 0.63
C GLU A 115 -13.24 -4.12 1.22
N MET A 116 -13.23 -4.78 2.37
CA MET A 116 -12.01 -5.34 2.94
C MET A 116 -11.37 -6.41 2.04
N THR A 117 -12.18 -7.25 1.39
CA THR A 117 -11.65 -8.24 0.45
C THR A 117 -10.98 -7.59 -0.76
N ILE A 118 -11.57 -6.52 -1.31
CA ILE A 118 -10.98 -5.74 -2.40
C ILE A 118 -9.65 -5.12 -1.95
N ASP A 119 -9.61 -4.56 -0.74
CA ASP A 119 -8.42 -3.96 -0.17
C ASP A 119 -7.32 -5.01 0.13
N TYR A 120 -7.70 -6.21 0.57
CA TYR A 120 -6.76 -7.33 0.77
C TYR A 120 -6.13 -7.79 -0.54
N VAL A 121 -6.88 -7.82 -1.64
CA VAL A 121 -6.32 -8.10 -2.97
C VAL A 121 -5.35 -7.00 -3.39
N ALA A 122 -5.70 -5.74 -3.16
CA ALA A 122 -4.84 -4.60 -3.51
C ALA A 122 -3.50 -4.64 -2.77
N TRP A 123 -3.55 -4.64 -1.45
CA TRP A 123 -2.36 -4.48 -0.60
C TRP A 123 -1.64 -5.78 -0.26
N GLY A 124 -2.35 -6.90 -0.26
CA GLY A 124 -1.75 -8.20 0.00
C GLY A 124 -1.24 -8.87 -1.28
N PHE A 125 -2.11 -9.08 -2.27
CA PHE A 125 -1.75 -9.80 -3.48
C PHE A 125 -0.95 -8.93 -4.46
N PHE A 126 -1.50 -7.81 -4.93
CA PHE A 126 -0.83 -6.99 -5.94
C PHE A 126 0.43 -6.33 -5.39
N MET A 127 0.39 -5.73 -4.23
CA MET A 127 1.58 -5.15 -3.61
C MET A 127 2.63 -6.21 -3.27
N GLY A 128 2.21 -7.40 -2.83
CA GLY A 128 3.12 -8.54 -2.65
C GLY A 128 3.81 -8.95 -3.95
N ALA A 129 3.07 -9.02 -5.06
CA ALA A 129 3.62 -9.31 -6.38
C ALA A 129 4.62 -8.24 -6.84
N ASP A 130 4.40 -6.95 -6.50
CA ASP A 130 5.34 -5.87 -6.79
C ASP A 130 6.65 -6.03 -6.06
N PHE A 131 6.61 -6.30 -4.77
CA PHE A 131 7.83 -6.55 -4.00
C PHE A 131 8.59 -7.78 -4.49
N ILE A 132 7.91 -8.85 -4.86
CA ILE A 132 8.56 -10.04 -5.46
C ILE A 132 9.17 -9.70 -6.81
N THR A 133 8.50 -8.91 -7.65
CA THR A 133 9.02 -8.48 -8.94
C THR A 133 10.25 -7.58 -8.77
N LEU A 134 10.23 -6.70 -7.79
CA LEU A 134 11.37 -5.87 -7.40
C LEU A 134 12.56 -6.74 -6.95
N PHE A 135 12.31 -7.74 -6.08
CA PHE A 135 13.32 -8.73 -5.67
C PHE A 135 13.98 -9.43 -6.87
N LEU A 136 13.21 -9.83 -7.87
CA LEU A 136 13.71 -10.52 -9.06
C LEU A 136 14.55 -9.58 -9.97
N GLY A 137 14.26 -8.28 -9.94
CA GLY A 137 14.88 -7.30 -10.81
C GLY A 137 16.11 -6.61 -10.24
N ILE A 138 16.22 -6.46 -8.92
CA ILE A 138 17.27 -5.69 -8.24
C ILE A 138 18.47 -6.58 -7.89
N LYS A 139 19.69 -6.05 -8.16
CA LYS A 139 20.96 -6.71 -7.78
C LYS A 139 21.47 -6.27 -6.41
N ASP A 140 21.06 -5.11 -5.91
CA ASP A 140 21.44 -4.62 -4.59
C ASP A 140 20.96 -5.57 -3.50
N LYS A 141 21.90 -6.15 -2.75
CA LYS A 141 21.60 -7.23 -1.78
C LYS A 141 20.65 -6.78 -0.68
N ALA A 142 20.82 -5.56 -0.16
CA ALA A 142 20.00 -5.06 0.94
C ALA A 142 18.54 -4.84 0.46
N ILE A 143 18.34 -4.09 -0.63
CA ILE A 143 17.01 -3.81 -1.18
C ILE A 143 16.34 -5.12 -1.60
N ARG A 144 17.11 -6.05 -2.17
CA ARG A 144 16.62 -7.35 -2.60
C ARG A 144 16.07 -8.19 -1.43
N ILE A 145 16.81 -8.26 -0.31
CA ILE A 145 16.35 -8.97 0.89
C ILE A 145 15.10 -8.31 1.45
N PHE A 146 15.10 -6.99 1.58
CA PHE A 146 13.90 -6.26 2.04
C PHE A 146 12.70 -6.51 1.13
N SER A 147 12.88 -6.43 -0.18
CA SER A 147 11.79 -6.65 -1.13
C SER A 147 11.17 -8.04 -0.99
N VAL A 148 11.97 -9.10 -0.92
CA VAL A 148 11.40 -10.45 -0.78
C VAL A 148 10.70 -10.62 0.57
N THR A 149 11.26 -10.09 1.65
CA THR A 149 10.62 -10.13 2.98
C THR A 149 9.27 -9.40 2.97
N CYS A 150 9.22 -8.18 2.43
CA CYS A 150 7.98 -7.42 2.29
C CYS A 150 6.95 -8.16 1.43
N GLY A 151 7.39 -8.72 0.30
CA GLY A 151 6.51 -9.48 -0.58
C GLY A 151 5.91 -10.72 0.10
N ILE A 152 6.73 -11.46 0.86
CA ILE A 152 6.25 -12.62 1.63
C ILE A 152 5.24 -12.17 2.70
N LEU A 153 5.52 -11.09 3.45
CA LEU A 153 4.60 -10.58 4.47
C LEU A 153 3.25 -10.17 3.86
N CYS A 154 3.26 -9.45 2.73
CA CYS A 154 2.04 -9.08 2.02
C CYS A 154 1.23 -10.30 1.60
N LEU A 155 1.87 -11.28 0.94
CA LEU A 155 1.20 -12.50 0.48
C LEU A 155 0.71 -13.38 1.64
N CYS A 156 1.47 -13.48 2.72
CA CYS A 156 1.05 -14.20 3.93
C CYS A 156 -0.16 -13.53 4.58
N GLY A 157 -0.20 -12.20 4.66
CA GLY A 157 -1.36 -11.48 5.16
C GLY A 157 -2.59 -11.68 4.27
N PHE A 158 -2.41 -11.61 2.94
CA PHE A 158 -3.47 -11.89 1.98
C PHE A 158 -4.04 -13.29 2.12
N ILE A 159 -3.18 -14.32 2.12
CA ILE A 159 -3.63 -15.71 2.30
C ILE A 159 -4.25 -15.89 3.69
N GLY A 160 -3.64 -15.31 4.72
CA GLY A 160 -4.14 -15.36 6.09
C GLY A 160 -5.55 -14.76 6.25
N SER A 161 -5.88 -13.72 5.49
CA SER A 161 -7.20 -13.09 5.53
C SER A 161 -8.35 -14.02 5.15
N PHE A 162 -8.10 -15.10 4.41
CA PHE A 162 -9.11 -16.12 4.14
C PHE A 162 -9.47 -17.00 5.34
N PHE A 163 -8.61 -17.00 6.36
CA PHE A 163 -8.80 -17.82 7.56
C PHE A 163 -9.19 -16.98 8.78
N SER A 164 -8.66 -15.77 8.89
CA SER A 164 -8.93 -14.87 10.01
C SER A 164 -8.57 -13.43 9.64
N ASP A 165 -9.42 -12.48 10.01
CA ASP A 165 -9.17 -11.05 9.89
C ASP A 165 -7.87 -10.62 10.59
N SER A 166 -7.58 -11.21 11.75
CA SER A 166 -6.35 -10.90 12.51
C SER A 166 -5.07 -11.22 11.73
N LEU A 167 -5.07 -12.20 10.84
CA LEU A 167 -3.90 -12.57 10.04
C LEU A 167 -3.62 -11.58 8.90
N TRP A 168 -4.61 -10.78 8.49
CA TRP A 168 -4.40 -9.69 7.55
C TRP A 168 -3.33 -8.70 8.04
N TYR A 169 -3.26 -8.43 9.34
CA TYR A 169 -2.33 -7.46 9.91
C TYR A 169 -0.84 -7.78 9.70
N ILE A 170 -0.52 -8.96 9.15
CA ILE A 170 0.82 -9.31 8.68
C ILE A 170 1.20 -8.49 7.44
N ALA A 171 0.25 -8.21 6.53
CA ALA A 171 0.51 -7.48 5.29
C ALA A 171 0.99 -6.03 5.50
N PRO A 172 0.41 -5.21 6.40
CA PRO A 172 0.90 -3.89 6.75
C PRO A 172 2.35 -3.83 7.22
N LEU A 173 2.89 -4.90 7.81
CA LEU A 173 4.31 -4.98 8.14
C LEU A 173 5.18 -4.99 6.88
N GLY A 174 4.68 -5.56 5.78
CA GLY A 174 5.35 -5.57 4.48
C GLY A 174 5.23 -4.24 3.75
N TYR A 175 4.02 -3.84 3.39
CA TYR A 175 3.82 -2.68 2.53
C TYR A 175 3.97 -1.33 3.26
N GLY A 176 3.64 -1.25 4.55
CA GLY A 176 3.78 -0.02 5.34
C GLY A 176 5.19 0.09 5.93
N ILE A 177 5.46 -0.62 7.03
CA ILE A 177 6.74 -0.52 7.74
C ILE A 177 7.91 -0.94 6.85
N GLY A 178 7.76 -2.01 6.08
CA GLY A 178 8.81 -2.50 5.20
C GLY A 178 9.15 -1.50 4.10
N PHE A 179 8.13 -0.91 3.44
CA PHE A 179 8.35 0.13 2.44
C PHE A 179 9.01 1.38 3.01
N LEU A 180 8.58 1.83 4.20
CA LEU A 180 9.21 2.95 4.90
C LEU A 180 10.70 2.69 5.15
N ILE A 181 11.05 1.52 5.68
CA ILE A 181 12.44 1.13 5.92
C ILE A 181 13.22 1.10 4.61
N MET A 182 12.66 0.55 3.55
CA MET A 182 13.29 0.52 2.22
C MET A 182 13.59 1.94 1.71
N CYS A 183 12.67 2.87 1.85
CA CYS A 183 12.89 4.28 1.48
C CYS A 183 14.01 4.92 2.31
N ILE A 184 14.10 4.65 3.61
CA ILE A 184 15.18 5.13 4.48
C ILE A 184 16.53 4.55 4.03
N PHE A 185 16.60 3.28 3.67
CA PHE A 185 17.82 2.67 3.13
C PHE A 185 18.25 3.32 1.82
N ILE A 186 17.33 3.59 0.92
CA ILE A 186 17.60 4.28 -0.34
C ILE A 186 18.21 5.67 -0.08
N LEU A 187 17.69 6.42 0.90
CA LEU A 187 18.23 7.75 1.25
C LEU A 187 19.65 7.69 1.84
N LYS A 188 19.94 6.66 2.64
CA LYS A 188 21.25 6.47 3.27
C LYS A 188 22.30 5.93 2.31
N ARG A 189 21.89 5.45 1.14
CA ARG A 189 22.82 4.93 0.14
C ARG A 189 23.72 6.06 -0.36
N LYS A 190 25.03 5.90 -0.19
CA LYS A 190 26.02 6.77 -0.83
C LYS A 190 25.88 6.62 -2.35
N GLU A 191 25.81 7.72 -3.07
CA GLU A 191 25.87 7.67 -4.53
C GLU A 191 27.18 6.95 -4.90
N ALA A 192 27.06 5.81 -5.57
CA ALA A 192 28.22 5.18 -6.18
C ALA A 192 28.74 6.17 -7.24
N LYS A 193 29.90 6.77 -6.94
CA LYS A 193 30.63 7.64 -7.87
C LYS A 193 31.08 6.86 -9.09
#